data_86042de0cc36e630939b2a7bd5bb63af
#
_entry.id   86042de0cc36e630939b2a7bd5bb63af
#
_cell.length_a   1.000
_cell.length_b   1.000
_cell.length_c   1.000
_cell.angle_alpha   90.00
_cell.angle_beta   90.00
_cell.angle_gamma   90.00
#
_symmetry.space_group_name_H-M   'P 1'
#
loop_
_entity.id
_entity.type
_entity.pdbx_description
1 polymer ?
#
loop_
_entity_poly.entity_id
_entity_poly.type
_entity_poly.pdbx_seq_one_letter_code
_entity_poly.pdbx_strand_id
1 'polypeptide(L)'
;MRARMAKKIQARAAQLGLFDASPRAIAPAKSLRSKPAAKPKAATKEKPDAPGRREDATSMAARQRDISISEFFTKNRHLLGFDNPQKALLTAIKEAVDNSLDACEEAGILPELIVEIQELGEDRYRIAVEDNGPGIVQQQIPKIFGKLLYGSKFHRLKQQRGQQGIGISAAGMYGMLTTGKPVRAISKIGPRKPAHLFEIAIDTQKNAPVVHKDTEIDWDKDHGTRVEIELEATYKKGRRSVDDYIEQTALANPHVTLRYLAPKEDVRVFERVAHELPVASREIKPHPYGVELGILLRMAKDTASRTLRGMLSEDFSRVSHQVADQICREAGQRPEADPRRLSTAQVEALFRAVPKVKIMAPPTACLSPIGQELLEKGLQTRVPCDFATAVTRPPAVYRGNPFQVEIGLAYGGELPAEELMELYRFANRVPLQYQQAACAITKAAMTIDWRSYGLQQSKGALPTGPAVLSVHIASVWVPFTSESKEAVASYPEIVKEIRLGLMEAGRRLGVFVRHRRRVADEEKKRSYIEKYIPHIGDALQQILGLSNARRNKTVEDLKIILERTRKL
;
A
#
# COMPACT_ATOMS: atom_id res chain seq x y z
N MET A 1 -23.84 -28.28 -32.58
CA MET A 1 -23.96 -27.78 -31.20
C MET A 1 -23.67 -26.29 -31.05
N ARG A 2 -22.69 -25.69 -31.76
CA ARG A 2 -22.34 -24.27 -31.71
C ARG A 2 -23.41 -23.29 -32.25
N ALA A 3 -24.17 -23.66 -33.30
CA ALA A 3 -25.22 -22.83 -33.89
C ALA A 3 -26.50 -22.71 -33.02
N ARG A 4 -26.78 -23.67 -32.15
CA ARG A 4 -27.90 -23.62 -31.19
C ARG A 4 -27.60 -22.74 -29.95
N MET A 5 -26.32 -22.58 -29.62
CA MET A 5 -25.90 -21.74 -28.51
C MET A 5 -25.92 -20.23 -28.89
N ALA A 6 -25.56 -19.90 -30.12
CA ALA A 6 -25.61 -18.52 -30.63
C ALA A 6 -27.04 -17.96 -30.71
N LYS A 7 -28.02 -18.78 -31.14
CA LYS A 7 -29.44 -18.36 -31.16
C LYS A 7 -30.04 -18.16 -29.76
N LYS A 8 -29.57 -18.89 -28.73
CA LYS A 8 -30.03 -18.70 -27.35
C LYS A 8 -29.44 -17.45 -26.70
N ILE A 9 -28.26 -17.02 -27.12
CA ILE A 9 -27.62 -15.77 -26.64
C ILE A 9 -28.29 -14.55 -27.26
N GLN A 10 -28.67 -14.58 -28.55
CA GLN A 10 -29.38 -13.51 -29.20
C GLN A 10 -30.83 -13.35 -28.68
N ALA A 11 -31.54 -14.45 -28.39
CA ALA A 11 -32.89 -14.39 -27.80
C ALA A 11 -32.90 -13.83 -26.36
N ARG A 12 -31.81 -13.99 -25.59
CA ARG A 12 -31.70 -13.45 -24.22
C ARG A 12 -31.29 -11.98 -24.19
N ALA A 13 -30.58 -11.50 -25.21
CA ALA A 13 -30.25 -10.08 -25.39
C ALA A 13 -31.46 -9.21 -25.76
N ALA A 14 -32.42 -9.76 -26.52
CA ALA A 14 -33.64 -9.09 -26.85
C ALA A 14 -34.63 -8.94 -25.67
N GLN A 15 -34.55 -9.77 -24.65
CA GLN A 15 -35.34 -9.68 -23.43
C GLN A 15 -34.84 -8.67 -22.40
N LEU A 16 -33.62 -8.13 -22.57
CA LEU A 16 -33.00 -7.18 -21.64
C LEU A 16 -33.03 -5.71 -22.09
N GLY A 17 -33.74 -5.37 -23.17
CA GLY A 17 -34.02 -3.97 -23.55
C GLY A 17 -32.79 -3.11 -23.85
N LEU A 18 -31.67 -3.68 -24.34
CA LEU A 18 -30.39 -2.99 -24.46
C LEU A 18 -30.10 -2.34 -25.82
N PHE A 19 -31.08 -2.36 -26.77
CA PHE A 19 -30.97 -1.65 -28.05
C PHE A 19 -32.35 -1.14 -28.51
N ASP A 20 -32.77 0.00 -27.95
CA ASP A 20 -33.79 0.82 -28.60
C ASP A 20 -33.56 2.29 -28.19
N ALA A 21 -32.90 3.03 -29.05
CA ALA A 21 -32.78 4.47 -29.00
C ALA A 21 -33.05 5.04 -30.40
N SER A 22 -34.33 5.13 -30.78
CA SER A 22 -34.74 5.96 -31.88
C SER A 22 -35.07 7.38 -31.38
N PRO A 23 -34.68 8.45 -32.08
CA PRO A 23 -34.86 9.81 -31.58
C PRO A 23 -36.31 10.26 -31.71
N ARG A 24 -36.93 10.65 -30.59
CA ARG A 24 -38.26 11.35 -30.57
C ARG A 24 -38.09 12.80 -31.02
N ALA A 25 -38.83 13.15 -32.05
CA ALA A 25 -39.00 14.51 -32.52
C ALA A 25 -39.69 15.39 -31.47
N ILE A 26 -39.13 16.56 -31.18
CA ILE A 26 -39.71 17.59 -30.32
C ILE A 26 -40.44 18.59 -31.19
N ALA A 27 -41.73 18.79 -30.92
CA ALA A 27 -42.60 19.77 -31.59
C ALA A 27 -42.26 21.21 -31.15
N PRO A 28 -42.51 22.24 -32.00
CA PRO A 28 -42.04 23.60 -31.76
C PRO A 28 -42.94 24.38 -30.80
N ALA A 29 -42.33 25.08 -29.84
CA ALA A 29 -43.00 26.04 -28.95
C ALA A 29 -43.16 27.40 -29.61
N LYS A 30 -44.31 28.04 -29.36
CA LYS A 30 -44.78 29.30 -29.92
C LYS A 30 -43.93 30.52 -29.56
N SER A 31 -43.72 31.38 -30.53
CA SER A 31 -43.04 32.68 -30.50
C SER A 31 -43.67 33.70 -29.55
N LEU A 32 -42.83 34.35 -28.74
CA LEU A 32 -43.14 35.66 -28.14
C LEU A 32 -42.21 36.71 -28.78
N ARG A 33 -42.86 37.72 -29.39
CA ARG A 33 -42.20 38.89 -30.00
C ARG A 33 -41.59 39.79 -28.97
N SER A 34 -40.34 40.19 -29.16
CA SER A 34 -39.76 41.39 -28.57
C SER A 34 -38.92 42.17 -29.60
N LYS A 35 -38.94 43.50 -29.45
CA LYS A 35 -38.53 44.55 -30.38
C LYS A 35 -37.01 44.59 -30.68
N PRO A 36 -36.63 45.31 -31.77
CA PRO A 36 -35.31 45.19 -32.35
C PRO A 36 -34.25 46.06 -31.62
N ALA A 37 -33.06 45.50 -31.39
CA ALA A 37 -31.86 46.20 -30.99
C ALA A 37 -30.78 46.14 -32.09
N ALA A 38 -29.94 47.14 -32.10
CA ALA A 38 -29.04 47.62 -33.12
C ALA A 38 -28.17 46.55 -33.83
N LYS A 39 -27.83 46.82 -35.08
CA LYS A 39 -26.96 46.06 -35.97
C LYS A 39 -25.53 45.91 -35.42
N PRO A 40 -25.02 44.70 -35.29
CA PRO A 40 -23.58 44.50 -35.18
C PRO A 40 -22.92 44.45 -36.56
N LYS A 41 -21.69 44.95 -36.60
CA LYS A 41 -20.81 44.98 -37.77
C LYS A 41 -20.58 43.57 -38.34
N ALA A 42 -20.43 43.52 -39.67
CA ALA A 42 -20.24 42.32 -40.46
C ALA A 42 -19.14 41.41 -39.88
N ALA A 43 -19.53 40.19 -39.48
CA ALA A 43 -18.63 39.09 -39.26
C ALA A 43 -18.11 38.58 -40.61
N THR A 44 -16.83 38.51 -40.77
CA THR A 44 -16.14 37.85 -41.88
C THR A 44 -16.64 36.40 -41.94
N LYS A 45 -17.23 36.05 -43.10
CA LYS A 45 -17.63 34.67 -43.41
C LYS A 45 -16.36 33.79 -43.40
N GLU A 46 -16.19 32.95 -42.39
CA GLU A 46 -15.28 31.81 -42.52
C GLU A 46 -15.79 30.93 -43.66
N LYS A 47 -14.92 30.73 -44.64
CA LYS A 47 -15.11 29.75 -45.70
C LYS A 47 -15.24 28.37 -45.08
N PRO A 48 -16.13 27.48 -45.52
CA PRO A 48 -16.16 26.09 -45.08
C PRO A 48 -14.80 25.45 -45.42
N ASP A 49 -14.20 24.79 -44.44
CA ASP A 49 -12.96 24.05 -44.60
C ASP A 49 -13.06 23.09 -45.79
N ALA A 50 -12.15 23.25 -46.74
CA ALA A 50 -11.97 22.31 -47.82
C ALA A 50 -11.63 20.91 -47.26
N PRO A 51 -12.03 19.79 -47.90
CA PRO A 51 -11.74 18.45 -47.41
C PRO A 51 -10.24 18.29 -47.20
N GLY A 52 -9.86 17.93 -45.97
CA GLY A 52 -8.52 18.01 -45.37
C GLY A 52 -7.41 17.66 -46.33
N ARG A 53 -6.56 18.64 -46.57
CA ARG A 53 -5.27 18.45 -47.21
C ARG A 53 -4.52 17.40 -46.40
N ARG A 54 -4.21 16.24 -46.99
CA ARG A 54 -3.40 15.21 -46.35
C ARG A 54 -2.12 15.89 -45.86
N GLU A 55 -1.91 15.87 -44.54
CA GLU A 55 -0.66 16.36 -43.96
C GLU A 55 0.48 15.48 -44.43
N ASP A 56 1.57 16.07 -44.86
CA ASP A 56 2.79 15.36 -45.21
C ASP A 56 3.65 15.09 -43.98
N ALA A 57 4.56 14.14 -44.07
CA ALA A 57 5.45 13.76 -42.97
C ALA A 57 6.29 14.94 -42.46
N THR A 58 6.61 15.91 -43.32
CA THR A 58 7.41 17.09 -42.97
C THR A 58 6.62 18.06 -42.12
N SER A 59 5.35 18.30 -42.43
CA SER A 59 4.48 19.17 -41.64
C SER A 59 4.14 18.52 -40.27
N MET A 60 4.01 17.18 -40.22
CA MET A 60 3.83 16.43 -38.97
C MET A 60 5.11 16.46 -38.11
N ALA A 61 6.29 16.31 -38.73
CA ALA A 61 7.57 16.38 -38.02
C ALA A 61 7.84 17.77 -37.42
N ALA A 62 7.46 18.85 -38.12
CA ALA A 62 7.64 20.24 -37.64
C ALA A 62 6.80 20.56 -36.36
N ARG A 63 5.76 19.77 -36.08
CA ARG A 63 4.92 19.90 -34.86
C ARG A 63 5.42 19.06 -33.70
N GLN A 64 6.36 18.14 -33.91
CA GLN A 64 6.94 17.33 -32.86
C GLN A 64 7.84 18.21 -31.99
N ARG A 65 7.65 18.08 -30.67
CA ARG A 65 8.46 18.75 -29.67
C ARG A 65 8.67 17.85 -28.45
N ASP A 66 9.80 18.01 -27.82
CA ASP A 66 10.03 17.43 -26.52
C ASP A 66 9.22 18.17 -25.45
N ILE A 67 8.74 17.44 -24.46
CA ILE A 67 8.15 18.01 -23.26
C ILE A 67 9.00 17.66 -22.04
N SER A 68 9.04 18.54 -21.06
CA SER A 68 9.73 18.24 -19.81
C SER A 68 8.99 17.19 -18.99
N ILE A 69 9.71 16.53 -18.07
CA ILE A 69 9.13 15.55 -17.13
C ILE A 69 7.99 16.19 -16.33
N SER A 70 8.17 17.44 -15.89
CA SER A 70 7.15 18.16 -15.12
C SER A 70 5.93 18.49 -15.98
N GLU A 71 6.10 18.88 -17.26
CA GLU A 71 4.99 19.11 -18.20
C GLU A 71 4.22 17.81 -18.47
N PHE A 72 4.93 16.68 -18.61
CA PHE A 72 4.31 15.38 -18.76
C PHE A 72 3.40 15.04 -17.56
N PHE A 73 3.91 15.17 -16.34
CA PHE A 73 3.12 14.86 -15.13
C PHE A 73 2.02 15.88 -14.87
N THR A 74 2.18 17.15 -15.26
CA THR A 74 1.10 18.14 -15.21
C THR A 74 -0.12 17.70 -16.03
N LYS A 75 0.12 17.10 -17.20
CA LYS A 75 -0.92 16.57 -18.09
C LYS A 75 -1.44 15.20 -17.64
N ASN A 76 -0.64 14.43 -16.90
CA ASN A 76 -0.91 13.04 -16.52
C ASN A 76 -0.95 12.87 -14.99
N ARG A 77 -1.66 13.75 -14.28
CA ARG A 77 -1.76 13.74 -12.80
C ARG A 77 -2.24 12.40 -12.24
N HIS A 78 -3.09 11.69 -12.98
CA HIS A 78 -3.62 10.38 -12.58
C HIS A 78 -2.54 9.32 -12.40
N LEU A 79 -1.41 9.40 -13.12
CA LEU A 79 -0.28 8.47 -12.95
C LEU A 79 0.37 8.59 -11.57
N LEU A 80 0.29 9.78 -10.97
CA LEU A 80 0.87 10.08 -9.66
C LEU A 80 -0.13 9.96 -8.50
N GLY A 81 -1.39 9.60 -8.79
CA GLY A 81 -2.43 9.48 -7.76
C GLY A 81 -3.13 10.80 -7.41
N PHE A 82 -2.99 11.84 -8.25
CA PHE A 82 -3.66 13.15 -8.07
C PHE A 82 -4.85 13.32 -9.03
N ASP A 83 -5.62 12.25 -9.24
CA ASP A 83 -6.75 12.19 -10.18
C ASP A 83 -8.04 12.81 -9.61
N ASN A 84 -8.18 12.88 -8.30
CA ASN A 84 -9.30 13.55 -7.63
C ASN A 84 -8.88 14.19 -6.31
N PRO A 85 -9.61 15.21 -5.80
CA PRO A 85 -9.24 15.96 -4.60
C PRO A 85 -9.11 15.12 -3.32
N GLN A 86 -9.97 14.12 -3.10
CA GLN A 86 -9.90 13.25 -1.92
C GLN A 86 -8.63 12.38 -1.95
N LYS A 87 -8.31 11.82 -3.12
CA LYS A 87 -7.11 10.99 -3.30
C LYS A 87 -5.84 11.85 -3.27
N ALA A 88 -5.90 13.09 -3.78
CA ALA A 88 -4.78 14.01 -3.75
C ALA A 88 -4.34 14.35 -2.32
N LEU A 89 -5.30 14.59 -1.42
CA LEU A 89 -5.02 14.82 0.00
C LEU A 89 -4.27 13.65 0.62
N LEU A 90 -4.81 12.44 0.43
CA LEU A 90 -4.19 11.22 0.94
C LEU A 90 -2.81 10.98 0.35
N THR A 91 -2.64 11.14 -0.97
CA THR A 91 -1.37 10.92 -1.65
C THR A 91 -0.30 11.89 -1.16
N ALA A 92 -0.63 13.17 -1.00
CA ALA A 92 0.32 14.18 -0.51
C ALA A 92 0.81 13.87 0.92
N ILE A 93 -0.11 13.51 1.83
CA ILE A 93 0.23 13.10 3.20
C ILE A 93 1.06 11.83 3.20
N LYS A 94 0.66 10.82 2.43
CA LYS A 94 1.38 9.54 2.32
C LYS A 94 2.83 9.74 1.89
N GLU A 95 3.08 10.52 0.84
CA GLU A 95 4.44 10.74 0.35
C GLU A 95 5.31 11.51 1.37
N ALA A 96 4.73 12.44 2.12
CA ALA A 96 5.45 13.14 3.18
C ALA A 96 5.76 12.21 4.36
N VAL A 97 4.77 11.45 4.86
CA VAL A 97 4.93 10.50 5.97
C VAL A 97 5.93 9.39 5.62
N ASP A 98 5.84 8.81 4.41
CA ASP A 98 6.77 7.76 3.96
C ASP A 98 8.22 8.27 3.91
N ASN A 99 8.43 9.53 3.46
CA ASN A 99 9.75 10.14 3.44
C ASN A 99 10.29 10.42 4.85
N SER A 100 9.44 10.89 5.76
CA SER A 100 9.79 11.14 7.17
C SER A 100 10.18 9.85 7.89
N LEU A 101 9.40 8.76 7.72
CA LEU A 101 9.72 7.45 8.28
C LEU A 101 11.04 6.91 7.75
N ASP A 102 11.26 6.96 6.43
CA ASP A 102 12.50 6.51 5.80
C ASP A 102 13.71 7.33 6.29
N ALA A 103 13.56 8.65 6.45
CA ALA A 103 14.65 9.52 6.93
C ALA A 103 15.04 9.20 8.38
N CYS A 104 14.06 9.02 9.26
CA CYS A 104 14.30 8.66 10.66
C CYS A 104 14.97 7.29 10.76
N GLU A 105 14.42 6.27 10.08
CA GLU A 105 14.95 4.90 10.11
C GLU A 105 16.38 4.82 9.53
N GLU A 106 16.67 5.49 8.42
CA GLU A 106 18.00 5.54 7.82
C GLU A 106 19.03 6.24 8.73
N ALA A 107 18.57 7.22 9.54
CA ALA A 107 19.42 7.92 10.50
C ALA A 107 19.56 7.21 11.85
N GLY A 108 18.87 6.09 12.06
CA GLY A 108 18.88 5.40 13.34
C GLY A 108 18.08 6.09 14.44
N ILE A 109 17.10 6.92 14.09
CA ILE A 109 16.27 7.71 15.01
C ILE A 109 14.88 7.07 15.10
N LEU A 110 14.36 6.85 16.32
CA LEU A 110 12.98 6.40 16.52
C LEU A 110 12.02 7.50 16.04
N PRO A 111 11.14 7.22 15.06
CA PRO A 111 10.33 8.25 14.45
C PRO A 111 9.29 8.83 15.41
N GLU A 112 9.19 10.15 15.43
CA GLU A 112 8.11 10.93 16.02
C GLU A 112 7.57 11.87 14.95
N LEU A 113 6.34 11.62 14.51
CA LEU A 113 5.71 12.37 13.44
C LEU A 113 4.51 13.15 13.94
N ILE A 114 4.35 14.37 13.39
CA ILE A 114 3.14 15.16 13.55
C ILE A 114 2.55 15.37 12.16
N VAL A 115 1.30 14.98 11.98
CA VAL A 115 0.54 15.17 10.75
C VAL A 115 -0.65 16.07 11.03
N GLU A 116 -0.73 17.20 10.33
CA GLU A 116 -1.77 18.21 10.51
C GLU A 116 -2.51 18.43 9.20
N ILE A 117 -3.83 18.54 9.28
CA ILE A 117 -4.71 18.95 8.18
C ILE A 117 -5.50 20.15 8.63
N GLN A 118 -5.31 21.27 7.97
CA GLN A 118 -6.04 22.52 8.23
C GLN A 118 -6.94 22.84 7.04
N GLU A 119 -8.23 23.02 7.29
CA GLU A 119 -9.19 23.55 6.32
C GLU A 119 -8.99 25.07 6.21
N LEU A 120 -8.70 25.59 5.02
CA LEU A 120 -8.49 27.02 4.76
C LEU A 120 -9.70 27.67 4.08
N GLY A 121 -10.58 26.89 3.50
CA GLY A 121 -11.78 27.32 2.78
C GLY A 121 -12.42 26.16 2.03
N GLU A 122 -13.41 26.43 1.21
CA GLU A 122 -14.08 25.42 0.40
C GLU A 122 -13.06 24.73 -0.52
N ASP A 123 -12.97 23.40 -0.42
CA ASP A 123 -12.05 22.53 -1.17
C ASP A 123 -10.56 22.93 -1.09
N ARG A 124 -10.17 23.72 -0.09
CA ARG A 124 -8.79 24.17 0.10
C ARG A 124 -8.26 23.79 1.47
N TYR A 125 -7.17 23.01 1.46
CA TYR A 125 -6.54 22.49 2.66
C TYR A 125 -5.05 22.80 2.68
N ARG A 126 -4.51 22.95 3.89
CA ARG A 126 -3.07 22.91 4.16
C ARG A 126 -2.77 21.63 4.90
N ILE A 127 -1.84 20.86 4.39
CA ILE A 127 -1.24 19.73 5.09
C ILE A 127 0.11 20.16 5.65
N ALA A 128 0.46 19.64 6.83
CA ALA A 128 1.80 19.74 7.38
C ALA A 128 2.22 18.37 7.92
N VAL A 129 3.44 17.95 7.59
CA VAL A 129 4.08 16.76 8.15
C VAL A 129 5.41 17.18 8.73
N GLU A 130 5.60 16.88 10.02
CA GLU A 130 6.80 17.20 10.79
C GLU A 130 7.40 15.90 11.34
N ASP A 131 8.72 15.78 11.27
CA ASP A 131 9.47 14.66 11.80
C ASP A 131 10.63 15.13 12.71
N ASN A 132 11.12 14.20 13.53
CA ASN A 132 12.34 14.34 14.31
C ASN A 132 13.56 13.70 13.64
N GLY A 133 13.55 13.57 12.31
CA GLY A 133 14.63 12.96 11.54
C GLY A 133 15.92 13.80 11.53
N PRO A 134 16.93 13.40 10.75
CA PRO A 134 18.25 14.06 10.73
C PRO A 134 18.24 15.47 10.13
N GLY A 135 17.10 15.94 9.60
CA GLY A 135 17.03 17.15 8.80
C GLY A 135 17.64 17.01 7.41
N ILE A 136 17.56 18.08 6.62
CA ILE A 136 18.04 18.16 5.25
C ILE A 136 19.07 19.30 5.15
N VAL A 137 20.20 19.01 4.53
CA VAL A 137 21.24 20.03 4.30
C VAL A 137 20.66 21.14 3.40
N GLN A 138 20.87 22.41 3.80
CA GLN A 138 20.29 23.61 3.15
C GLN A 138 20.33 23.56 1.61
N GLN A 139 21.48 23.22 1.02
CA GLN A 139 21.68 23.17 -0.45
C GLN A 139 20.84 22.11 -1.15
N GLN A 140 20.32 21.10 -0.41
CA GLN A 140 19.53 20.00 -0.98
C GLN A 140 18.02 20.24 -0.85
N ILE A 141 17.56 21.10 0.07
CA ILE A 141 16.15 21.37 0.29
C ILE A 141 15.43 21.79 -1.02
N PRO A 142 15.94 22.77 -1.79
CA PRO A 142 15.28 23.16 -3.03
C PRO A 142 15.18 22.03 -4.05
N LYS A 143 16.20 21.16 -4.13
CA LYS A 143 16.22 20.06 -5.10
C LYS A 143 15.24 18.95 -4.74
N ILE A 144 15.10 18.62 -3.44
CA ILE A 144 14.20 17.58 -2.95
C ILE A 144 12.72 17.96 -3.17
N PHE A 145 12.36 19.21 -2.88
CA PHE A 145 10.97 19.67 -2.97
C PHE A 145 10.63 20.31 -4.32
N GLY A 146 11.61 20.79 -5.06
CA GLY A 146 11.43 21.57 -6.29
C GLY A 146 11.92 20.89 -7.58
N LYS A 147 12.26 19.58 -7.58
CA LYS A 147 12.70 18.86 -8.76
C LYS A 147 12.17 17.43 -8.76
N LEU A 148 11.49 17.04 -9.83
CA LEU A 148 11.06 15.66 -10.05
C LEU A 148 12.24 14.77 -10.45
N LEU A 149 12.19 13.49 -10.09
CA LEU A 149 13.26 12.52 -10.36
C LEU A 149 14.60 12.92 -9.71
N TYR A 150 14.54 13.48 -8.51
CA TYR A 150 15.70 13.79 -7.71
C TYR A 150 15.68 13.01 -6.39
N GLY A 151 16.75 12.28 -6.08
CA GLY A 151 16.85 11.49 -4.86
C GLY A 151 18.00 10.48 -4.92
N SER A 152 18.24 9.79 -3.81
CA SER A 152 19.32 8.79 -3.63
C SER A 152 18.85 7.34 -3.73
N LYS A 153 17.55 7.10 -3.97
CA LYS A 153 16.94 5.76 -3.80
C LYS A 153 16.75 4.97 -5.10
N PHE A 154 17.00 5.54 -6.27
CA PHE A 154 16.64 4.99 -7.60
C PHE A 154 17.27 3.64 -7.96
N HIS A 155 18.46 3.34 -7.46
CA HIS A 155 19.24 2.19 -7.93
C HIS A 155 19.60 1.21 -6.79
N ARG A 156 19.03 1.40 -5.61
CA ARG A 156 19.36 0.58 -4.44
C ARG A 156 18.45 -0.63 -4.35
N LEU A 157 19.04 -1.82 -4.33
CA LEU A 157 18.33 -3.08 -4.09
C LEU A 157 18.25 -3.36 -2.58
N LYS A 158 17.46 -2.55 -1.88
CA LYS A 158 17.05 -2.76 -0.48
C LYS A 158 15.57 -2.40 -0.32
N GLN A 159 14.91 -2.96 0.67
CA GLN A 159 13.53 -2.60 0.99
C GLN A 159 13.45 -1.12 1.38
N GLN A 160 12.54 -0.37 0.76
CA GLN A 160 12.26 1.05 1.00
C GLN A 160 10.79 1.34 0.70
N ARG A 161 10.20 2.39 1.32
CA ARG A 161 8.85 2.88 1.02
C ARG A 161 8.83 3.65 -0.29
N GLY A 162 9.71 4.65 -0.43
CA GLY A 162 9.87 5.48 -1.63
C GLY A 162 10.96 4.95 -2.55
N GLN A 163 10.64 4.70 -3.83
CA GLN A 163 11.60 4.18 -4.83
C GLN A 163 11.77 5.09 -6.05
N GLN A 164 10.85 6.05 -6.29
CA GLN A 164 10.76 6.77 -7.56
C GLN A 164 11.30 8.21 -7.52
N GLY A 165 11.54 8.79 -6.33
CA GLY A 165 12.05 10.15 -6.17
C GLY A 165 11.17 11.24 -6.78
N ILE A 166 9.85 11.02 -6.86
CA ILE A 166 8.89 11.97 -7.43
C ILE A 166 7.78 12.35 -6.46
N GLY A 167 7.52 11.55 -5.42
CA GLY A 167 6.31 11.67 -4.60
C GLY A 167 6.10 13.04 -3.99
N ILE A 168 7.01 13.50 -3.13
CA ILE A 168 6.83 14.79 -2.44
C ILE A 168 6.92 16.00 -3.40
N SER A 169 7.79 15.94 -4.41
CA SER A 169 7.87 17.01 -5.41
C SER A 169 6.62 17.03 -6.33
N ALA A 170 6.00 15.86 -6.60
CA ALA A 170 4.72 15.80 -7.30
C ALA A 170 3.56 16.37 -6.45
N ALA A 171 3.55 16.11 -5.14
CA ALA A 171 2.58 16.70 -4.21
C ALA A 171 2.73 18.23 -4.17
N GLY A 172 3.96 18.74 -4.08
CA GLY A 172 4.24 20.18 -4.18
C GLY A 172 3.83 20.80 -5.51
N MET A 173 4.07 20.11 -6.62
CA MET A 173 3.64 20.54 -7.95
C MET A 173 2.11 20.58 -8.06
N TYR A 174 1.41 19.58 -7.54
CA TYR A 174 -0.05 19.56 -7.51
C TYR A 174 -0.60 20.74 -6.69
N GLY A 175 -0.05 20.98 -5.49
CA GLY A 175 -0.40 22.13 -4.65
C GLY A 175 -0.21 23.45 -5.39
N MET A 176 0.94 23.66 -6.01
CA MET A 176 1.24 24.87 -6.79
C MET A 176 0.27 25.05 -7.97
N LEU A 177 -0.06 23.98 -8.70
CA LEU A 177 -0.95 24.05 -9.86
C LEU A 177 -2.41 24.33 -9.47
N THR A 178 -2.84 23.93 -8.28
CA THR A 178 -4.23 24.10 -7.82
C THR A 178 -4.45 25.36 -7.00
N THR A 179 -3.45 25.81 -6.26
CA THR A 179 -3.57 26.96 -5.33
C THR A 179 -2.67 28.14 -5.68
N GLY A 180 -1.69 27.95 -6.56
CA GLY A 180 -0.66 28.97 -6.84
C GLY A 180 0.35 29.17 -5.72
N LYS A 181 0.32 28.36 -4.63
CA LYS A 181 1.20 28.53 -3.48
C LYS A 181 2.43 27.62 -3.58
N PRO A 182 3.62 28.13 -3.17
CA PRO A 182 4.83 27.32 -3.07
C PRO A 182 4.75 26.32 -1.91
N VAL A 183 5.55 25.28 -1.97
CA VAL A 183 5.82 24.39 -0.84
C VAL A 183 6.63 25.16 0.20
N ARG A 184 6.26 25.06 1.48
CA ARG A 184 7.07 25.54 2.61
C ARG A 184 7.79 24.35 3.25
N ALA A 185 9.10 24.45 3.36
CA ALA A 185 9.92 23.44 4.01
C ALA A 185 10.78 24.09 5.10
N ILE A 186 10.70 23.57 6.32
CA ILE A 186 11.57 23.95 7.43
C ILE A 186 12.47 22.75 7.71
N SER A 187 13.77 22.95 7.85
CA SER A 187 14.66 21.88 8.22
C SER A 187 15.85 22.34 9.05
N LYS A 188 16.24 21.51 10.03
CA LYS A 188 17.36 21.72 10.93
C LYS A 188 18.14 20.42 11.08
N ILE A 189 19.47 20.48 10.94
CA ILE A 189 20.33 19.30 10.90
C ILE A 189 21.05 19.01 12.23
N GLY A 190 20.79 19.80 13.25
CA GLY A 190 21.37 19.59 14.59
C GLY A 190 21.18 20.78 15.51
N PRO A 191 21.34 20.59 16.85
CA PRO A 191 20.99 21.60 17.84
C PRO A 191 21.81 22.90 17.76
N ARG A 192 23.03 22.83 17.23
CA ARG A 192 23.94 24.00 17.05
C ARG A 192 23.87 24.61 15.65
N LYS A 193 22.93 24.18 14.82
CA LYS A 193 22.76 24.70 13.46
C LYS A 193 21.45 25.48 13.38
N PRO A 194 21.38 26.55 12.58
CA PRO A 194 20.13 27.26 12.35
C PRO A 194 19.12 26.35 11.62
N ALA A 195 17.84 26.60 11.84
CA ALA A 195 16.80 26.06 11.00
C ALA A 195 16.60 26.97 9.78
N HIS A 196 16.37 26.39 8.61
CA HIS A 196 16.10 27.12 7.38
C HIS A 196 14.65 26.92 6.94
N LEU A 197 13.98 28.05 6.67
CA LEU A 197 12.65 28.09 6.04
C LEU A 197 12.82 28.38 4.56
N PHE A 198 12.32 27.49 3.72
CA PHE A 198 12.25 27.66 2.27
C PHE A 198 10.80 27.76 1.79
N GLU A 199 10.57 28.63 0.79
CA GLU A 199 9.37 28.62 -0.05
C GLU A 199 9.79 28.29 -1.46
N ILE A 200 9.33 27.13 -1.99
CA ILE A 200 9.87 26.51 -3.21
C ILE A 200 8.73 26.22 -4.19
N ALA A 201 8.87 26.68 -5.40
CA ALA A 201 8.04 26.28 -6.54
C ALA A 201 8.83 25.43 -7.54
N ILE A 202 8.13 24.79 -8.46
CA ILE A 202 8.73 23.99 -9.55
C ILE A 202 8.55 24.74 -10.86
N ASP A 203 9.66 25.05 -11.54
CA ASP A 203 9.61 25.42 -12.97
C ASP A 203 9.25 24.15 -13.77
N THR A 204 7.99 24.08 -14.22
CA THR A 204 7.49 22.91 -14.95
C THR A 204 8.08 22.73 -16.33
N GLN A 205 8.67 23.77 -16.93
CA GLN A 205 9.32 23.67 -18.23
C GLN A 205 10.75 23.12 -18.10
N LYS A 206 11.48 23.58 -17.08
CA LYS A 206 12.90 23.21 -16.87
C LYS A 206 13.10 22.05 -15.90
N ASN A 207 12.05 21.61 -15.18
CA ASN A 207 12.15 20.68 -14.05
C ASN A 207 13.21 21.12 -13.03
N ALA A 208 13.14 22.37 -12.61
CA ALA A 208 14.10 23.00 -11.72
C ALA A 208 13.40 23.71 -10.55
N PRO A 209 14.03 23.77 -9.36
CA PRO A 209 13.48 24.50 -8.24
C PRO A 209 13.54 26.01 -8.48
N VAL A 210 12.47 26.72 -8.10
CA VAL A 210 12.40 28.17 -7.99
C VAL A 210 12.27 28.51 -6.51
N VAL A 211 13.29 29.10 -5.94
CA VAL A 211 13.31 29.49 -4.52
C VAL A 211 12.76 30.91 -4.41
N HIS A 212 11.62 31.07 -3.73
CA HIS A 212 11.01 32.37 -3.43
C HIS A 212 11.53 32.96 -2.13
N LYS A 213 11.85 32.08 -1.16
CA LYS A 213 12.35 32.48 0.16
C LYS A 213 13.36 31.44 0.65
N ASP A 214 14.45 31.92 1.23
CA ASP A 214 15.42 31.19 2.04
C ASP A 214 15.78 32.07 3.23
N THR A 215 15.40 31.66 4.42
CA THR A 215 15.56 32.48 5.64
C THR A 215 15.87 31.58 6.81
N GLU A 216 16.85 31.95 7.61
CA GLU A 216 17.09 31.35 8.91
C GLU A 216 15.98 31.72 9.87
N ILE A 217 15.50 30.74 10.62
CA ILE A 217 14.46 30.90 11.63
C ILE A 217 14.87 30.23 12.95
N ASP A 218 14.29 30.70 14.03
CA ASP A 218 14.32 29.97 15.29
C ASP A 218 13.28 28.85 15.26
N TRP A 219 13.71 27.64 15.61
CA TRP A 219 12.85 26.46 15.69
C TRP A 219 13.27 25.63 16.91
N ASP A 220 12.30 25.34 17.77
CA ASP A 220 12.49 24.71 19.08
C ASP A 220 12.93 23.23 19.05
N LYS A 221 13.13 22.65 17.86
CA LYS A 221 13.60 21.29 17.66
C LYS A 221 15.12 21.24 17.56
N ASP A 222 15.71 20.16 18.03
CA ASP A 222 17.14 19.92 17.86
C ASP A 222 17.49 19.60 16.40
N HIS A 223 16.68 18.80 15.75
CA HIS A 223 16.78 18.42 14.33
C HIS A 223 15.43 17.95 13.80
N GLY A 224 15.27 17.88 12.50
CA GLY A 224 14.04 17.39 11.85
C GLY A 224 13.70 18.14 10.58
N THR A 225 12.56 17.80 10.02
CA THR A 225 11.99 18.47 8.84
C THR A 225 10.50 18.64 9.02
N ARG A 226 9.98 19.81 8.61
CA ARG A 226 8.55 20.10 8.49
C ARG A 226 8.27 20.55 7.06
N VAL A 227 7.33 19.89 6.39
CA VAL A 227 6.87 20.27 5.06
C VAL A 227 5.40 20.67 5.11
N GLU A 228 5.06 21.79 4.48
CA GLU A 228 3.70 22.30 4.39
C GLU A 228 3.32 22.50 2.91
N ILE A 229 2.15 21.99 2.53
CA ILE A 229 1.62 22.09 1.16
C ILE A 229 0.17 22.55 1.24
N GLU A 230 -0.16 23.65 0.54
CA GLU A 230 -1.55 24.03 0.27
C GLU A 230 -2.00 23.39 -1.03
N LEU A 231 -3.18 22.76 -1.03
CA LEU A 231 -3.70 22.06 -2.20
C LEU A 231 -5.23 22.09 -2.23
N GLU A 232 -5.77 21.97 -3.43
CA GLU A 232 -7.19 21.65 -3.63
C GLU A 232 -7.44 20.20 -3.23
N ALA A 233 -8.34 19.99 -2.28
CA ALA A 233 -8.56 18.68 -1.69
C ALA A 233 -9.96 18.55 -1.11
N THR A 234 -10.35 17.31 -0.80
CA THR A 234 -11.58 17.03 -0.05
C THR A 234 -11.25 16.09 1.10
N TYR A 235 -11.50 16.53 2.33
CA TYR A 235 -11.36 15.70 3.51
C TYR A 235 -12.68 14.96 3.81
N LYS A 236 -12.59 13.63 3.90
CA LYS A 236 -13.70 12.75 4.32
C LYS A 236 -13.17 11.69 5.26
N LYS A 237 -13.96 11.39 6.31
CA LYS A 237 -13.67 10.29 7.23
C LYS A 237 -14.07 8.93 6.67
N GLY A 238 -13.60 7.89 7.31
CA GLY A 238 -13.96 6.51 7.03
C GLY A 238 -12.98 5.77 6.15
N ARG A 239 -13.41 4.72 5.49
CA ARG A 239 -12.54 3.87 4.65
C ARG A 239 -11.89 4.67 3.52
N ARG A 240 -10.61 4.43 3.29
CA ARG A 240 -9.79 5.13 2.27
C ARG A 240 -9.62 6.62 2.53
N SER A 241 -9.75 7.04 3.77
CA SER A 241 -9.48 8.40 4.23
C SER A 241 -8.03 8.53 4.69
N VAL A 242 -7.65 9.76 5.03
CA VAL A 242 -6.37 10.01 5.72
C VAL A 242 -6.38 9.36 7.10
N ASP A 243 -7.51 9.38 7.81
CA ASP A 243 -7.68 8.75 9.12
C ASP A 243 -7.33 7.27 9.08
N ASP A 244 -7.96 6.54 8.15
CA ASP A 244 -7.72 5.12 7.89
C ASP A 244 -6.24 4.84 7.52
N TYR A 245 -5.63 5.71 6.70
CA TYR A 245 -4.21 5.62 6.36
C TYR A 245 -3.30 5.78 7.58
N ILE A 246 -3.57 6.76 8.45
CA ILE A 246 -2.77 7.04 9.65
C ILE A 246 -2.86 5.87 10.64
N GLU A 247 -4.05 5.33 10.88
CA GLU A 247 -4.26 4.17 11.75
C GLU A 247 -3.51 2.93 11.22
N GLN A 248 -3.64 2.64 9.93
CA GLN A 248 -2.91 1.54 9.30
C GLN A 248 -1.39 1.77 9.28
N THR A 249 -0.93 3.01 9.10
CA THR A 249 0.49 3.36 9.15
C THR A 249 1.06 3.11 10.53
N ALA A 250 0.35 3.47 11.60
CA ALA A 250 0.74 3.20 12.97
C ALA A 250 0.75 1.69 13.30
N LEU A 251 -0.12 0.89 12.67
CA LEU A 251 -0.12 -0.57 12.79
C LEU A 251 1.10 -1.21 12.10
N ALA A 252 1.40 -0.78 10.87
CA ALA A 252 2.50 -1.32 10.08
C ALA A 252 3.89 -0.84 10.54
N ASN A 253 3.94 0.23 11.35
CA ASN A 253 5.16 0.83 11.88
C ASN A 253 5.09 0.93 13.41
N PRO A 254 5.18 -0.19 14.14
CA PRO A 254 4.97 -0.23 15.60
C PRO A 254 5.99 0.59 16.40
N HIS A 255 7.09 1.03 15.80
CA HIS A 255 8.15 1.85 16.40
C HIS A 255 7.90 3.36 16.25
N VAL A 256 6.82 3.79 15.58
CA VAL A 256 6.50 5.21 15.41
C VAL A 256 5.60 5.74 16.52
N THR A 257 5.89 6.95 17.02
CA THR A 257 4.90 7.78 17.71
C THR A 257 4.34 8.76 16.69
N LEU A 258 3.02 8.74 16.48
CA LEU A 258 2.36 9.55 15.48
C LEU A 258 1.26 10.39 16.12
N ARG A 259 1.35 11.72 15.96
CA ARG A 259 0.34 12.69 16.39
C ARG A 259 -0.41 13.18 15.17
N TYR A 260 -1.71 13.07 15.19
CA TYR A 260 -2.56 13.41 14.06
C TYR A 260 -3.61 14.45 14.46
N LEU A 261 -3.61 15.57 13.74
CA LEU A 261 -4.57 16.66 13.89
C LEU A 261 -5.45 16.70 12.65
N ALA A 262 -6.66 16.15 12.78
CA ALA A 262 -7.68 16.23 11.73
C ALA A 262 -8.41 17.59 11.80
N PRO A 263 -9.05 18.05 10.70
CA PRO A 263 -9.82 19.28 10.71
C PRO A 263 -10.95 19.24 11.77
N LYS A 264 -10.98 20.24 12.65
CA LYS A 264 -12.04 20.40 13.68
C LYS A 264 -12.10 19.26 14.72
N GLU A 265 -10.99 18.55 14.94
CA GLU A 265 -10.89 17.49 15.93
C GLU A 265 -9.75 17.73 16.91
N ASP A 266 -9.81 17.03 18.04
CA ASP A 266 -8.71 16.95 18.99
C ASP A 266 -7.56 16.10 18.44
N VAL A 267 -6.36 16.32 18.98
CA VAL A 267 -5.16 15.57 18.60
C VAL A 267 -5.34 14.10 18.97
N ARG A 268 -5.25 13.21 17.98
CA ARG A 268 -5.14 11.77 18.19
C ARG A 268 -3.66 11.36 18.26
N VAL A 269 -3.30 10.62 19.30
CA VAL A 269 -1.93 10.15 19.51
C VAL A 269 -1.87 8.64 19.38
N PHE A 270 -1.02 8.16 18.50
CA PHE A 270 -0.70 6.76 18.33
C PHE A 270 0.69 6.51 18.92
N GLU A 271 0.73 6.09 20.18
CA GLU A 271 1.99 5.78 20.84
C GLU A 271 2.68 4.58 20.21
N ARG A 272 4.02 4.59 20.21
CA ARG A 272 4.82 3.45 19.73
C ARG A 272 4.63 2.23 20.61
N VAL A 273 4.56 1.07 19.98
CA VAL A 273 4.44 -0.24 20.64
C VAL A 273 5.81 -0.90 20.79
N ALA A 274 6.76 -0.55 19.92
CA ALA A 274 8.14 -0.99 19.93
C ALA A 274 9.09 0.18 20.21
N HIS A 275 10.07 -0.03 21.07
CA HIS A 275 11.09 0.96 21.44
C HIS A 275 12.44 0.73 20.74
N GLU A 276 12.43 -0.16 19.75
CA GLU A 276 13.59 -0.45 18.92
C GLU A 276 13.25 -0.24 17.46
N LEU A 277 14.23 0.20 16.69
CA LEU A 277 14.08 0.31 15.25
C LEU A 277 13.98 -1.07 14.61
N PRO A 278 13.27 -1.20 13.49
CA PRO A 278 13.28 -2.42 12.72
C PRO A 278 14.70 -2.75 12.22
N VAL A 279 14.95 -4.03 11.95
CA VAL A 279 16.22 -4.46 11.38
C VAL A 279 16.48 -3.68 10.09
N ALA A 280 17.61 -2.96 10.04
CA ALA A 280 17.97 -2.15 8.89
C ALA A 280 18.17 -3.03 7.65
N SER A 281 17.46 -2.72 6.57
CA SER A 281 17.66 -3.38 5.28
C SER A 281 19.02 -3.03 4.69
N ARG A 282 19.79 -4.04 4.26
CA ARG A 282 21.08 -3.88 3.62
C ARG A 282 20.95 -3.99 2.12
N GLU A 283 21.66 -3.16 1.38
CA GLU A 283 21.71 -3.24 -0.07
C GLU A 283 22.34 -4.57 -0.53
N ILE A 284 21.74 -5.20 -1.51
CA ILE A 284 22.25 -6.42 -2.14
C ILE A 284 22.58 -6.15 -3.62
N LYS A 285 23.48 -6.98 -4.17
CA LYS A 285 23.72 -7.02 -5.62
C LYS A 285 22.55 -7.71 -6.32
N PRO A 286 22.27 -7.38 -7.59
CA PRO A 286 21.23 -8.06 -8.35
C PRO A 286 21.49 -9.57 -8.42
N HIS A 287 20.42 -10.35 -8.41
CA HIS A 287 20.52 -11.79 -8.63
C HIS A 287 20.43 -12.10 -10.13
N PRO A 288 21.27 -13.02 -10.69
CA PRO A 288 21.27 -13.28 -12.14
C PRO A 288 19.90 -13.62 -12.72
N TYR A 289 19.06 -14.36 -11.97
CA TYR A 289 17.69 -14.73 -12.42
C TYR A 289 16.72 -13.55 -12.53
N GLY A 290 17.06 -12.38 -11.97
CA GLY A 290 16.22 -11.18 -11.98
C GLY A 290 16.67 -10.11 -12.97
N VAL A 291 17.77 -10.31 -13.66
CA VAL A 291 18.34 -9.31 -14.57
C VAL A 291 17.88 -9.60 -16.00
N GLU A 292 17.28 -8.62 -16.65
CA GLU A 292 16.83 -8.70 -18.03
C GLU A 292 18.00 -8.52 -19.01
N LEU A 293 17.87 -9.00 -20.25
CA LEU A 293 18.93 -8.95 -21.26
C LEU A 293 19.48 -7.54 -21.49
N GLY A 294 18.61 -6.54 -21.57
CA GLY A 294 19.04 -5.15 -21.78
C GLY A 294 19.86 -4.58 -20.61
N ILE A 295 19.51 -4.99 -19.38
CA ILE A 295 20.27 -4.64 -18.17
C ILE A 295 21.62 -5.36 -18.17
N LEU A 296 21.65 -6.66 -18.51
CA LEU A 296 22.88 -7.44 -18.59
C LEU A 296 23.85 -6.86 -19.66
N LEU A 297 23.34 -6.41 -20.81
CA LEU A 297 24.11 -5.71 -21.82
C LEU A 297 24.77 -4.43 -21.29
N ARG A 298 24.01 -3.65 -20.51
CA ARG A 298 24.54 -2.44 -19.87
C ARG A 298 25.58 -2.79 -18.81
N MET A 299 25.27 -3.73 -17.92
CA MET A 299 26.21 -4.17 -16.88
C MET A 299 27.53 -4.67 -17.48
N ALA A 300 27.48 -5.41 -18.59
CA ALA A 300 28.68 -5.87 -19.28
C ALA A 300 29.55 -4.72 -19.82
N LYS A 301 28.94 -3.58 -20.20
CA LYS A 301 29.66 -2.39 -20.67
C LYS A 301 30.19 -1.53 -19.53
N ASP A 302 29.43 -1.43 -18.43
CA ASP A 302 29.69 -0.49 -17.34
C ASP A 302 30.54 -1.11 -16.20
N THR A 303 30.75 -2.43 -16.21
CA THR A 303 31.50 -3.15 -15.16
C THR A 303 32.93 -2.65 -15.02
N ALA A 304 33.40 -2.59 -13.76
CA ALA A 304 34.79 -2.33 -13.43
C ALA A 304 35.69 -3.56 -13.63
N SER A 305 35.11 -4.77 -13.69
CA SER A 305 35.84 -6.02 -13.83
C SER A 305 36.44 -6.17 -15.22
N ARG A 306 37.68 -6.69 -15.29
CA ARG A 306 38.40 -6.91 -16.54
C ARG A 306 38.10 -8.25 -17.20
N THR A 307 37.47 -9.16 -16.47
CA THR A 307 37.16 -10.51 -16.93
C THR A 307 35.69 -10.82 -16.74
N LEU A 308 35.13 -11.68 -17.58
CA LEU A 308 33.75 -12.12 -17.49
C LEU A 308 33.47 -12.87 -16.17
N ARG A 309 34.42 -13.71 -15.72
CA ARG A 309 34.37 -14.33 -14.39
C ARG A 309 34.27 -13.28 -13.28
N GLY A 310 35.12 -12.25 -13.32
CA GLY A 310 35.12 -11.16 -12.37
C GLY A 310 33.77 -10.43 -12.36
N MET A 311 33.27 -9.99 -13.53
CA MET A 311 31.96 -9.35 -13.66
C MET A 311 30.85 -10.21 -13.02
N LEU A 312 30.77 -11.50 -13.38
CA LEU A 312 29.72 -12.37 -12.87
C LEU A 312 29.81 -12.59 -11.35
N SER A 313 31.03 -12.66 -10.78
CA SER A 313 31.19 -12.87 -9.33
C SER A 313 31.13 -11.58 -8.50
N GLU A 314 31.50 -10.44 -9.08
CA GLU A 314 31.57 -9.17 -8.36
C GLU A 314 30.28 -8.34 -8.51
N ASP A 315 29.62 -8.36 -9.67
CA ASP A 315 28.46 -7.53 -9.93
C ASP A 315 27.13 -8.23 -9.57
N PHE A 316 27.14 -9.56 -9.34
CA PHE A 316 25.96 -10.31 -8.98
C PHE A 316 26.03 -10.91 -7.57
N SER A 317 24.87 -11.12 -6.97
CA SER A 317 24.76 -11.86 -5.70
C SER A 317 24.77 -13.36 -5.95
N ARG A 318 25.37 -14.11 -4.97
CA ARG A 318 25.40 -15.59 -4.96
C ARG A 318 26.13 -16.25 -6.14
N VAL A 319 26.92 -15.51 -6.87
CA VAL A 319 27.78 -16.04 -7.93
C VAL A 319 29.21 -16.14 -7.41
N SER A 320 29.67 -17.34 -7.09
CA SER A 320 31.09 -17.63 -6.80
C SER A 320 31.88 -17.74 -8.12
N HIS A 321 33.21 -17.74 -8.07
CA HIS A 321 34.05 -17.97 -9.25
C HIS A 321 33.70 -19.30 -9.96
N GLN A 322 33.40 -20.36 -9.20
CA GLN A 322 32.98 -21.65 -9.75
C GLN A 322 31.65 -21.56 -10.51
N VAL A 323 30.66 -20.85 -9.95
CA VAL A 323 29.37 -20.62 -10.60
C VAL A 323 29.55 -19.73 -11.83
N ALA A 324 30.41 -18.70 -11.76
CA ALA A 324 30.74 -17.87 -12.90
C ALA A 324 31.37 -18.69 -14.05
N ASP A 325 32.34 -19.56 -13.73
CA ASP A 325 32.95 -20.47 -14.74
C ASP A 325 31.94 -21.43 -15.34
N GLN A 326 30.98 -21.92 -14.53
CA GLN A 326 29.91 -22.77 -15.03
C GLN A 326 28.96 -22.01 -15.97
N ILE A 327 28.60 -20.76 -15.66
CA ILE A 327 27.78 -19.90 -16.53
C ILE A 327 28.54 -19.65 -17.84
N CYS A 328 29.83 -19.28 -17.78
CA CYS A 328 30.66 -19.05 -18.96
C CYS A 328 30.74 -20.29 -19.85
N ARG A 329 30.96 -21.48 -19.26
CA ARG A 329 31.02 -22.74 -20.00
C ARG A 329 29.69 -23.07 -20.69
N GLU A 330 28.58 -22.91 -19.99
CA GLU A 330 27.24 -23.16 -20.52
C GLU A 330 26.89 -22.17 -21.66
N ALA A 331 27.45 -20.95 -21.59
CA ALA A 331 27.28 -19.92 -22.62
C ALA A 331 28.28 -20.05 -23.80
N GLY A 332 29.24 -20.99 -23.73
CA GLY A 332 30.32 -21.10 -24.72
C GLY A 332 31.29 -19.90 -24.72
N GLN A 333 31.46 -19.23 -23.57
CA GLN A 333 32.32 -18.06 -23.41
C GLN A 333 33.57 -18.39 -22.57
N ARG A 334 34.65 -17.64 -22.83
CA ARG A 334 35.86 -17.76 -22.00
C ARG A 334 35.73 -16.93 -20.71
N PRO A 335 35.99 -17.49 -19.53
CA PRO A 335 35.93 -16.75 -18.26
C PRO A 335 36.85 -15.52 -18.22
N GLU A 336 37.95 -15.51 -18.96
CA GLU A 336 38.94 -14.44 -19.05
C GLU A 336 38.57 -13.36 -20.08
N ALA A 337 37.49 -13.55 -20.86
CA ALA A 337 37.05 -12.57 -21.86
C ALA A 337 36.71 -11.22 -21.22
N ASP A 338 37.07 -10.12 -21.88
CA ASP A 338 36.68 -8.76 -21.46
C ASP A 338 35.16 -8.57 -21.67
N PRO A 339 34.36 -8.38 -20.60
CA PRO A 339 32.92 -8.25 -20.70
C PRO A 339 32.48 -7.06 -21.57
N ARG A 340 33.25 -5.98 -21.61
CA ARG A 340 32.96 -4.78 -22.40
C ARG A 340 33.07 -4.98 -23.90
N ARG A 341 33.80 -6.02 -24.34
CA ARG A 341 34.02 -6.37 -25.75
C ARG A 341 33.07 -7.44 -26.25
N LEU A 342 32.18 -7.97 -25.41
CA LEU A 342 31.22 -8.98 -25.82
C LEU A 342 30.21 -8.39 -26.82
N SER A 343 29.94 -9.15 -27.88
CA SER A 343 28.87 -8.85 -28.82
C SER A 343 27.50 -9.09 -28.17
N THR A 344 26.45 -8.50 -28.71
CA THR A 344 25.07 -8.72 -28.24
C THR A 344 24.71 -10.20 -28.23
N ALA A 345 25.11 -10.97 -29.27
CA ALA A 345 24.87 -12.41 -29.33
C ALA A 345 25.57 -13.21 -28.21
N GLN A 346 26.76 -12.78 -27.81
CA GLN A 346 27.50 -13.40 -26.69
C GLN A 346 26.84 -13.12 -25.34
N VAL A 347 26.37 -11.89 -25.11
CA VAL A 347 25.61 -11.54 -23.89
C VAL A 347 24.26 -12.25 -23.87
N GLU A 348 23.61 -12.43 -25.02
CA GLU A 348 22.39 -13.21 -25.14
C GLU A 348 22.62 -14.70 -24.82
N ALA A 349 23.76 -15.26 -25.24
CA ALA A 349 24.14 -16.62 -24.87
C ALA A 349 24.35 -16.76 -23.35
N LEU A 350 25.00 -15.77 -22.69
CA LEU A 350 25.11 -15.70 -21.22
C LEU A 350 23.73 -15.64 -20.56
N PHE A 351 22.85 -14.77 -21.04
CA PHE A 351 21.48 -14.64 -20.52
C PHE A 351 20.71 -15.95 -20.58
N ARG A 352 20.84 -16.71 -21.66
CA ARG A 352 20.22 -18.04 -21.84
C ARG A 352 20.88 -19.15 -21.00
N ALA A 353 22.15 -18.98 -20.64
CA ALA A 353 22.90 -19.92 -19.81
C ALA A 353 22.56 -19.80 -18.34
N VAL A 354 22.31 -18.59 -17.83
CA VAL A 354 22.00 -18.33 -16.41
C VAL A 354 20.91 -19.23 -15.83
N PRO A 355 19.72 -19.42 -16.45
CA PRO A 355 18.67 -20.28 -15.90
C PRO A 355 19.03 -21.77 -15.84
N LYS A 356 20.03 -22.22 -16.60
CA LYS A 356 20.47 -23.62 -16.64
C LYS A 356 21.46 -23.96 -15.51
N VAL A 357 22.07 -22.95 -14.90
CA VAL A 357 23.01 -23.10 -13.79
C VAL A 357 22.27 -22.92 -12.48
N LYS A 358 22.46 -23.85 -11.54
CA LYS A 358 21.87 -23.77 -10.21
C LYS A 358 22.60 -22.72 -9.37
N ILE A 359 21.94 -21.59 -9.13
CA ILE A 359 22.43 -20.51 -8.27
C ILE A 359 21.65 -20.51 -6.97
N MET A 360 22.32 -20.29 -5.83
CA MET A 360 21.67 -20.16 -4.52
C MET A 360 20.71 -18.98 -4.50
N ALA A 361 19.64 -19.06 -3.73
CA ALA A 361 18.69 -17.95 -3.55
C ALA A 361 19.40 -16.65 -3.10
N PRO A 362 18.89 -15.46 -3.53
CA PRO A 362 19.48 -14.18 -3.15
C PRO A 362 19.53 -13.98 -1.63
N PRO A 363 20.44 -13.12 -1.12
CA PRO A 363 20.47 -12.78 0.30
C PRO A 363 19.17 -12.10 0.74
N THR A 364 18.75 -12.36 1.98
CA THR A 364 17.52 -11.79 2.56
C THR A 364 17.79 -10.60 3.49
N ALA A 365 19.05 -10.21 3.69
CA ALA A 365 19.44 -9.07 4.51
C ALA A 365 18.91 -7.71 4.01
N CYS A 366 18.40 -7.68 2.78
CA CYS A 366 17.74 -6.53 2.17
C CYS A 366 16.27 -6.36 2.58
N LEU A 367 15.71 -7.35 3.29
CA LEU A 367 14.34 -7.30 3.80
C LEU A 367 14.31 -6.78 5.24
N SER A 368 13.27 -6.05 5.57
CA SER A 368 12.98 -5.52 6.90
C SER A 368 11.48 -5.74 7.19
N PRO A 369 11.07 -6.98 7.52
CA PRO A 369 9.69 -7.27 7.88
C PRO A 369 9.29 -6.55 9.17
N ILE A 370 7.98 -6.50 9.46
CA ILE A 370 7.46 -5.99 10.74
C ILE A 370 7.87 -6.95 11.88
N GLY A 371 7.80 -8.23 11.62
CA GLY A 371 8.02 -9.30 12.58
C GLY A 371 6.71 -9.78 13.22
N GLN A 372 6.62 -11.11 13.44
CA GLN A 372 5.41 -11.75 13.95
C GLN A 372 4.95 -11.14 15.27
N GLU A 373 5.86 -11.00 16.24
CA GLU A 373 5.54 -10.51 17.59
C GLU A 373 5.04 -9.06 17.57
N LEU A 374 5.70 -8.19 16.80
CA LEU A 374 5.32 -6.78 16.72
C LEU A 374 4.00 -6.58 15.97
N LEU A 375 3.75 -7.37 14.92
CA LEU A 375 2.49 -7.32 14.19
C LEU A 375 1.32 -7.81 15.05
N GLU A 376 1.51 -8.89 15.83
CA GLU A 376 0.51 -9.41 16.76
C GLU A 376 0.22 -8.40 17.88
N LYS A 377 1.26 -7.85 18.52
CA LYS A 377 1.14 -6.83 19.55
C LYS A 377 0.48 -5.55 19.02
N GLY A 378 0.83 -5.13 17.80
CA GLY A 378 0.21 -4.00 17.13
C GLY A 378 -1.30 -4.19 16.93
N LEU A 379 -1.72 -5.38 16.49
CA LEU A 379 -3.14 -5.71 16.35
C LEU A 379 -3.85 -5.71 17.71
N GLN A 380 -3.28 -6.33 18.74
CA GLN A 380 -3.86 -6.35 20.11
C GLN A 380 -4.03 -4.94 20.69
N THR A 381 -3.12 -4.03 20.39
CA THR A 381 -3.15 -2.67 20.94
C THR A 381 -4.11 -1.74 20.20
N ARG A 382 -4.27 -1.95 18.87
CA ARG A 382 -4.97 -0.99 18.00
C ARG A 382 -6.33 -1.46 17.50
N VAL A 383 -6.59 -2.76 17.58
CA VAL A 383 -7.87 -3.36 17.14
C VAL A 383 -8.59 -3.88 18.37
N PRO A 384 -9.84 -3.45 18.64
CA PRO A 384 -10.62 -3.93 19.80
C PRO A 384 -11.08 -5.37 19.58
N CYS A 385 -10.19 -6.35 19.81
CA CYS A 385 -10.41 -7.77 19.53
C CYS A 385 -10.18 -8.66 20.75
N ASP A 386 -10.83 -9.84 20.76
CA ASP A 386 -10.62 -10.87 21.79
C ASP A 386 -9.40 -11.77 21.47
N PHE A 387 -9.03 -11.84 20.21
CA PHE A 387 -7.97 -12.71 19.72
C PHE A 387 -7.19 -12.01 18.63
N ALA A 388 -5.88 -12.06 18.73
CA ALA A 388 -4.98 -11.67 17.65
C ALA A 388 -3.91 -12.73 17.45
N THR A 389 -3.46 -12.89 16.22
CA THR A 389 -2.32 -13.73 15.86
C THR A 389 -1.60 -13.16 14.65
N ALA A 390 -0.31 -13.43 14.54
CA ALA A 390 0.46 -13.10 13.35
C ALA A 390 1.30 -14.29 12.89
N VAL A 391 1.61 -14.31 11.60
CA VAL A 391 2.43 -15.33 10.93
C VAL A 391 3.40 -14.62 10.01
N THR A 392 4.69 -14.86 10.20
CA THR A 392 5.73 -14.43 9.26
C THR A 392 6.21 -15.65 8.46
N ARG A 393 6.01 -15.61 7.14
CA ARG A 393 6.44 -16.70 6.25
C ARG A 393 7.96 -16.66 6.05
N PRO A 394 8.62 -17.80 5.78
CA PRO A 394 10.00 -17.76 5.31
C PRO A 394 10.13 -16.92 4.04
N PRO A 395 11.29 -16.23 3.84
CA PRO A 395 11.55 -15.50 2.62
C PRO A 395 11.46 -16.40 1.38
N ALA A 396 10.85 -15.88 0.32
CA ALA A 396 10.74 -16.50 -0.99
C ALA A 396 11.32 -15.59 -2.07
N VAL A 397 11.37 -16.05 -3.31
CA VAL A 397 11.99 -15.32 -4.42
C VAL A 397 11.02 -15.22 -5.59
N TYR A 398 10.91 -14.03 -6.14
CA TYR A 398 10.18 -13.72 -7.36
C TYR A 398 11.11 -12.99 -8.34
N ARG A 399 11.34 -13.56 -9.52
CA ARG A 399 12.26 -13.00 -10.54
C ARG A 399 13.59 -12.52 -9.95
N GLY A 400 14.24 -13.35 -9.14
CA GLY A 400 15.52 -13.01 -8.51
C GLY A 400 15.45 -12.00 -7.36
N ASN A 401 14.29 -11.43 -7.07
CA ASN A 401 14.08 -10.51 -5.94
C ASN A 401 13.52 -11.27 -4.74
N PRO A 402 14.14 -11.18 -3.56
CA PRO A 402 13.61 -11.77 -2.36
C PRO A 402 12.39 -10.97 -1.87
N PHE A 403 11.43 -11.70 -1.33
CA PHE A 403 10.26 -11.11 -0.65
C PHE A 403 9.86 -11.96 0.55
N GLN A 404 9.13 -11.36 1.47
CA GLN A 404 8.59 -12.03 2.65
C GLN A 404 7.15 -11.59 2.89
N VAL A 405 6.31 -12.53 3.29
CA VAL A 405 4.88 -12.29 3.55
C VAL A 405 4.63 -12.42 5.05
N GLU A 406 3.88 -11.48 5.59
CA GLU A 406 3.39 -11.48 6.96
C GLU A 406 1.88 -11.33 6.99
N ILE A 407 1.24 -12.12 7.82
CA ILE A 407 -0.21 -12.13 7.99
C ILE A 407 -0.52 -11.82 9.44
N GLY A 408 -1.36 -10.83 9.68
CA GLY A 408 -1.96 -10.57 10.99
C GLY A 408 -3.46 -10.82 10.92
N LEU A 409 -4.04 -11.39 11.96
CA LEU A 409 -5.47 -11.65 12.06
C LEU A 409 -5.95 -11.30 13.46
N ALA A 410 -6.93 -10.40 13.54
CA ALA A 410 -7.66 -10.07 14.75
C ALA A 410 -9.11 -10.55 14.66
N TYR A 411 -9.73 -10.99 15.78
CA TYR A 411 -11.08 -11.53 15.78
C TYR A 411 -11.80 -11.24 17.09
N GLY A 412 -13.10 -10.97 16.99
CA GLY A 412 -13.99 -10.78 18.16
C GLY A 412 -13.94 -9.37 18.73
N GLY A 413 -14.21 -9.22 20.03
CA GLY A 413 -14.28 -7.95 20.72
C GLY A 413 -15.43 -7.07 20.20
N GLU A 414 -15.14 -5.79 19.96
CA GLU A 414 -16.11 -4.81 19.45
C GLU A 414 -16.19 -4.76 17.91
N LEU A 415 -15.53 -5.69 17.22
CA LEU A 415 -15.55 -5.72 15.75
C LEU A 415 -16.95 -6.07 15.22
N PRO A 416 -17.40 -5.46 14.09
CA PRO A 416 -18.71 -5.70 13.50
C PRO A 416 -18.88 -7.17 13.07
N ALA A 417 -19.88 -7.87 13.61
CA ALA A 417 -20.13 -9.30 13.32
C ALA A 417 -20.84 -9.53 11.98
N GLU A 418 -21.66 -8.57 11.54
CA GLU A 418 -22.52 -8.68 10.35
C GLU A 418 -21.87 -8.11 9.08
N GLU A 419 -20.68 -7.50 9.20
CA GLU A 419 -19.94 -6.92 8.08
C GLU A 419 -18.93 -7.90 7.49
N LEU A 420 -18.49 -7.60 6.25
CA LEU A 420 -17.37 -8.29 5.64
C LEU A 420 -16.10 -8.02 6.45
N MET A 421 -15.30 -9.06 6.65
CA MET A 421 -13.98 -8.97 7.25
C MET A 421 -13.18 -7.82 6.62
N GLU A 422 -12.65 -6.95 7.45
CA GLU A 422 -11.82 -5.85 7.00
C GLU A 422 -10.44 -6.36 6.56
N LEU A 423 -9.94 -5.85 5.42
CA LEU A 423 -8.67 -6.28 4.85
C LEU A 423 -7.69 -5.11 4.72
N TYR A 424 -6.69 -5.08 5.58
CA TYR A 424 -5.53 -4.18 5.51
C TYR A 424 -4.45 -4.79 4.64
N ARG A 425 -3.95 -4.02 3.70
CA ARG A 425 -2.95 -4.47 2.73
C ARG A 425 -1.75 -3.55 2.79
N PHE A 426 -0.57 -4.12 2.95
CA PHE A 426 0.67 -3.37 3.09
C PHE A 426 1.73 -3.87 2.11
N ALA A 427 2.53 -2.94 1.59
CA ALA A 427 3.74 -3.21 0.85
C ALA A 427 4.88 -2.36 1.42
N ASN A 428 5.96 -2.99 1.88
CA ASN A 428 7.07 -2.32 2.54
C ASN A 428 6.61 -1.39 3.69
N ARG A 429 5.64 -1.85 4.50
CA ARG A 429 5.00 -1.14 5.62
C ARG A 429 4.14 0.06 5.24
N VAL A 430 3.83 0.22 3.94
CA VAL A 430 2.96 1.29 3.44
C VAL A 430 1.56 0.72 3.20
N PRO A 431 0.49 1.34 3.73
CA PRO A 431 -0.89 0.96 3.47
C PRO A 431 -1.28 1.12 2.00
N LEU A 432 -2.00 0.13 1.46
CA LEU A 432 -2.54 0.14 0.09
C LEU A 432 -4.05 0.42 0.13
N GLN A 433 -4.45 1.66 -0.05
CA GLN A 433 -5.83 2.10 0.15
C GLN A 433 -6.75 1.84 -1.06
N TYR A 434 -6.23 1.93 -2.28
CA TYR A 434 -7.04 1.87 -3.51
C TYR A 434 -6.84 0.56 -4.30
N GLN A 435 -7.60 0.37 -5.37
CA GLN A 435 -7.52 -0.78 -6.28
C GLN A 435 -7.56 -2.16 -5.60
N GLN A 436 -8.38 -2.30 -4.55
CA GLN A 436 -8.46 -3.53 -3.75
C GLN A 436 -8.76 -4.77 -4.60
N ALA A 437 -9.70 -4.69 -5.54
CA ALA A 437 -10.10 -5.82 -6.38
C ALA A 437 -9.00 -6.30 -7.34
N ALA A 438 -8.10 -5.41 -7.77
CA ALA A 438 -6.98 -5.74 -8.65
C ALA A 438 -5.82 -6.42 -7.91
N CYS A 439 -5.73 -6.24 -6.58
CA CYS A 439 -4.60 -6.65 -5.76
C CYS A 439 -4.51 -8.17 -5.56
N ALA A 440 -3.31 -8.73 -5.71
CA ALA A 440 -3.01 -10.14 -5.46
C ALA A 440 -3.39 -10.58 -4.03
N ILE A 441 -3.21 -9.69 -3.04
CA ILE A 441 -3.56 -9.92 -1.64
C ILE A 441 -5.05 -10.22 -1.50
N THR A 442 -5.89 -9.34 -2.04
CA THR A 442 -7.36 -9.51 -1.99
C THR A 442 -7.80 -10.77 -2.71
N LYS A 443 -7.28 -11.01 -3.92
CA LYS A 443 -7.59 -12.23 -4.68
C LYS A 443 -7.20 -13.48 -3.91
N ALA A 444 -6.03 -13.51 -3.29
CA ALA A 444 -5.61 -14.64 -2.45
C ALA A 444 -6.53 -14.84 -1.26
N ALA A 445 -6.90 -13.77 -0.52
CA ALA A 445 -7.79 -13.83 0.63
C ALA A 445 -9.18 -14.37 0.27
N MET A 446 -9.73 -14.00 -0.88
CA MET A 446 -11.03 -14.48 -1.40
C MET A 446 -11.02 -15.96 -1.81
N THR A 447 -9.83 -16.55 -2.09
CA THR A 447 -9.70 -17.97 -2.46
C THR A 447 -9.57 -18.92 -1.27
N ILE A 448 -9.39 -18.41 -0.06
CA ILE A 448 -9.35 -19.23 1.17
C ILE A 448 -10.77 -19.64 1.56
N ASP A 449 -10.95 -20.91 1.96
CA ASP A 449 -12.21 -21.37 2.56
C ASP A 449 -12.24 -21.02 4.06
N TRP A 450 -12.68 -19.81 4.36
CA TRP A 450 -12.77 -19.29 5.72
C TRP A 450 -13.83 -20.00 6.57
N ARG A 451 -14.79 -20.71 5.95
CA ARG A 451 -15.81 -21.49 6.65
C ARG A 451 -15.18 -22.62 7.45
N SER A 452 -14.11 -23.24 6.96
CA SER A 452 -13.35 -24.26 7.66
C SER A 452 -12.70 -23.74 8.96
N TYR A 453 -12.55 -22.42 9.08
CA TYR A 453 -11.99 -21.74 10.25
C TYR A 453 -13.06 -21.08 11.14
N GLY A 454 -14.35 -21.25 10.80
CA GLY A 454 -15.46 -20.80 11.63
C GLY A 454 -16.09 -19.46 11.27
N LEU A 455 -15.68 -18.83 10.14
CA LEU A 455 -16.30 -17.63 9.60
C LEU A 455 -17.37 -17.98 8.55
N GLN A 456 -18.33 -17.09 8.35
CA GLN A 456 -19.29 -17.21 7.24
C GLN A 456 -18.67 -16.65 5.96
N GLN A 457 -18.91 -17.28 4.82
CA GLN A 457 -18.36 -16.81 3.55
C GLN A 457 -19.27 -17.15 2.37
N SER A 458 -19.61 -16.13 1.58
CA SER A 458 -20.22 -16.31 0.27
C SER A 458 -19.15 -16.68 -0.77
N LYS A 459 -19.53 -17.43 -1.80
CA LYS A 459 -18.61 -17.88 -2.86
C LYS A 459 -17.94 -16.70 -3.54
N GLY A 460 -16.59 -16.69 -3.51
CA GLY A 460 -15.78 -15.66 -4.17
C GLY A 460 -15.77 -14.30 -3.47
N ALA A 461 -16.18 -14.21 -2.21
CA ALA A 461 -16.14 -13.00 -1.40
C ALA A 461 -15.18 -13.15 -0.20
N LEU A 462 -14.84 -12.05 0.45
CA LEU A 462 -14.26 -12.09 1.79
C LEU A 462 -15.30 -12.65 2.78
N PRO A 463 -14.87 -13.26 3.89
CA PRO A 463 -15.81 -13.78 4.89
C PRO A 463 -16.53 -12.63 5.60
N THR A 464 -17.72 -12.92 6.13
CA THR A 464 -18.46 -12.09 7.07
C THR A 464 -18.13 -12.52 8.48
N GLY A 465 -17.94 -11.56 9.38
CA GLY A 465 -17.66 -11.79 10.78
C GLY A 465 -16.77 -10.72 11.40
N PRO A 466 -16.67 -10.71 12.75
CA PRO A 466 -15.92 -9.71 13.51
C PRO A 466 -14.41 -9.96 13.38
N ALA A 467 -13.85 -9.67 12.20
CA ALA A 467 -12.45 -9.97 11.92
C ALA A 467 -11.77 -8.87 11.10
N VAL A 468 -10.51 -8.62 11.42
CA VAL A 468 -9.57 -7.78 10.65
C VAL A 468 -8.42 -8.65 10.19
N LEU A 469 -8.16 -8.65 8.89
CA LEU A 469 -7.04 -9.34 8.26
C LEU A 469 -6.02 -8.32 7.78
N SER A 470 -4.78 -8.44 8.22
CA SER A 470 -3.64 -7.65 7.78
C SER A 470 -2.70 -8.52 6.95
N VAL A 471 -2.32 -8.06 5.77
CA VAL A 471 -1.35 -8.76 4.90
C VAL A 471 -0.27 -7.79 4.47
N HIS A 472 0.97 -8.09 4.84
CA HIS A 472 2.15 -7.30 4.51
C HIS A 472 3.09 -8.09 3.58
N ILE A 473 3.62 -7.39 2.56
CA ILE A 473 4.67 -7.89 1.67
C ILE A 473 5.89 -7.00 1.82
N ALA A 474 6.98 -7.57 2.31
CA ALA A 474 8.30 -6.95 2.34
C ALA A 474 9.11 -7.41 1.14
N SER A 475 9.65 -6.50 0.32
CA SER A 475 10.47 -6.83 -0.84
C SER A 475 11.37 -5.66 -1.24
N VAL A 476 12.49 -5.96 -1.88
CA VAL A 476 13.34 -4.95 -2.55
C VAL A 476 12.63 -4.35 -3.76
N TRP A 477 11.76 -5.14 -4.39
CA TRP A 477 10.98 -4.74 -5.56
C TRP A 477 9.58 -5.36 -5.47
N VAL A 478 8.62 -4.60 -4.95
CA VAL A 478 7.22 -5.02 -4.96
C VAL A 478 6.65 -4.84 -6.36
N PRO A 479 6.14 -5.89 -7.01
CA PRO A 479 5.53 -5.75 -8.34
C PRO A 479 4.15 -5.10 -8.21
N PHE A 480 4.06 -3.81 -8.39
CA PHE A 480 2.78 -3.09 -8.42
C PHE A 480 2.11 -3.18 -9.79
N THR A 481 0.79 -3.01 -9.82
CA THR A 481 -0.01 -2.98 -11.06
C THR A 481 0.05 -1.63 -11.77
N SER A 482 0.45 -0.57 -11.06
CA SER A 482 0.54 0.82 -11.56
C SER A 482 1.58 1.62 -10.77
N GLU A 483 2.00 2.74 -11.32
CA GLU A 483 2.97 3.66 -10.72
C GLU A 483 2.46 4.29 -9.40
N SER A 484 1.14 4.40 -9.21
CA SER A 484 0.54 4.87 -7.95
C SER A 484 0.67 3.89 -6.78
N LYS A 485 1.29 2.70 -6.97
CA LYS A 485 1.59 1.68 -5.95
C LYS A 485 0.36 1.25 -5.12
N GLU A 486 -0.79 1.09 -5.76
CA GLU A 486 -2.06 0.84 -5.06
C GLU A 486 -2.41 -0.64 -4.91
N ALA A 487 -1.87 -1.49 -5.78
CA ALA A 487 -2.15 -2.92 -5.80
C ALA A 487 -0.94 -3.74 -6.23
N VAL A 488 -0.76 -4.89 -5.58
CA VAL A 488 0.29 -5.85 -5.90
C VAL A 488 -0.18 -6.74 -7.04
N ALA A 489 0.68 -6.94 -8.06
CA ALA A 489 0.40 -7.80 -9.21
C ALA A 489 0.36 -9.28 -8.81
N SER A 490 -0.50 -10.05 -9.51
CA SER A 490 -0.74 -11.47 -9.22
C SER A 490 0.32 -12.35 -9.89
N TYR A 491 1.41 -12.65 -9.18
CA TYR A 491 2.40 -13.63 -9.59
C TYR A 491 2.26 -14.90 -8.77
N PRO A 492 2.41 -16.09 -9.39
CA PRO A 492 2.17 -17.38 -8.73
C PRO A 492 2.94 -17.55 -7.42
N GLU A 493 4.22 -17.15 -7.39
CA GLU A 493 5.10 -17.25 -6.23
C GLU A 493 4.57 -16.40 -5.06
N ILE A 494 4.18 -15.16 -5.34
CA ILE A 494 3.65 -14.23 -4.34
C ILE A 494 2.30 -14.73 -3.82
N VAL A 495 1.39 -15.08 -4.72
CA VAL A 495 0.05 -15.60 -4.37
C VAL A 495 0.17 -16.86 -3.53
N LYS A 496 1.11 -17.76 -3.85
CA LYS A 496 1.37 -19.00 -3.09
C LYS A 496 1.74 -18.68 -1.64
N GLU A 497 2.72 -17.81 -1.39
CA GLU A 497 3.17 -17.49 -0.03
C GLU A 497 2.08 -16.76 0.77
N ILE A 498 1.32 -15.85 0.14
CA ILE A 498 0.17 -15.20 0.78
C ILE A 498 -0.84 -16.27 1.20
N ARG A 499 -1.23 -17.19 0.32
CA ARG A 499 -2.19 -18.26 0.64
C ARG A 499 -1.71 -19.16 1.77
N LEU A 500 -0.45 -19.56 1.78
CA LEU A 500 0.11 -20.38 2.84
C LEU A 500 0.08 -19.66 4.19
N GLY A 501 0.42 -18.37 4.23
CA GLY A 501 0.30 -17.56 5.45
C GLY A 501 -1.14 -17.39 5.93
N LEU A 502 -2.08 -17.13 5.01
CA LEU A 502 -3.51 -17.04 5.31
C LEU A 502 -4.08 -18.34 5.89
N MET A 503 -3.72 -19.48 5.31
CA MET A 503 -4.14 -20.80 5.82
C MET A 503 -3.59 -21.08 7.22
N GLU A 504 -2.37 -20.64 7.51
CA GLU A 504 -1.76 -20.77 8.84
C GLU A 504 -2.49 -19.91 9.87
N ALA A 505 -2.70 -18.61 9.58
CA ALA A 505 -3.46 -17.72 10.45
C ALA A 505 -4.90 -18.21 10.65
N GLY A 506 -5.55 -18.70 9.59
CA GLY A 506 -6.87 -19.30 9.62
C GLY A 506 -6.93 -20.54 10.54
N ARG A 507 -5.93 -21.43 10.51
CA ARG A 507 -5.87 -22.58 11.43
C ARG A 507 -5.84 -22.14 12.89
N ARG A 508 -5.04 -21.12 13.24
CA ARG A 508 -4.96 -20.57 14.60
C ARG A 508 -6.29 -19.96 15.02
N LEU A 509 -6.93 -19.18 14.14
CA LEU A 509 -8.29 -18.67 14.37
C LEU A 509 -9.29 -19.81 14.61
N GLY A 510 -9.28 -20.85 13.77
CA GLY A 510 -10.18 -21.99 13.89
C GLY A 510 -10.06 -22.74 15.22
N VAL A 511 -8.86 -22.81 15.79
CA VAL A 511 -8.65 -23.36 17.15
C VAL A 511 -9.35 -22.49 18.18
N PHE A 512 -9.14 -21.18 18.14
CA PHE A 512 -9.76 -20.21 19.07
C PHE A 512 -11.30 -20.24 18.97
N VAL A 513 -11.85 -20.17 17.77
CA VAL A 513 -13.32 -20.14 17.56
C VAL A 513 -13.97 -21.44 18.05
N ARG A 514 -13.36 -22.61 17.79
CA ARG A 514 -13.86 -23.88 18.30
C ARG A 514 -13.82 -23.95 19.81
N HIS A 515 -12.75 -23.48 20.45
CA HIS A 515 -12.64 -23.39 21.89
C HIS A 515 -13.74 -22.49 22.47
N ARG A 516 -13.90 -21.28 21.94
CA ARG A 516 -14.93 -20.32 22.38
C ARG A 516 -16.35 -20.90 22.24
N ARG A 517 -16.67 -21.58 21.12
CA ARG A 517 -17.97 -22.25 20.94
C ARG A 517 -18.18 -23.33 21.96
N ARG A 518 -17.16 -24.14 22.24
CA ARG A 518 -17.26 -25.21 23.28
C ARG A 518 -17.54 -24.61 24.65
N VAL A 519 -16.84 -23.56 25.06
CA VAL A 519 -17.09 -22.87 26.34
C VAL A 519 -18.52 -22.34 26.39
N ALA A 520 -18.97 -21.62 25.35
CA ALA A 520 -20.33 -21.08 25.28
C ALA A 520 -21.40 -22.18 25.30
N ASP A 521 -21.18 -23.34 24.67
CA ASP A 521 -22.09 -24.48 24.71
C ASP A 521 -22.14 -25.13 26.10
N GLU A 522 -21.01 -25.23 26.79
CA GLU A 522 -20.97 -25.73 28.17
C GLU A 522 -21.64 -24.76 29.16
N GLU A 523 -21.46 -23.44 28.96
CA GLU A 523 -22.18 -22.42 29.76
C GLU A 523 -23.69 -22.49 29.54
N LYS A 524 -24.16 -22.63 28.30
CA LYS A 524 -25.58 -22.82 28.00
C LYS A 524 -26.14 -24.08 28.65
N LYS A 525 -25.42 -25.21 28.57
CA LYS A 525 -25.81 -26.47 29.22
C LYS A 525 -25.87 -26.30 30.75
N ARG A 526 -24.86 -25.63 31.32
CA ARG A 526 -24.83 -25.34 32.77
C ARG A 526 -26.03 -24.49 33.17
N SER A 527 -26.30 -23.37 32.50
CA SER A 527 -27.43 -22.50 32.76
C SER A 527 -28.77 -23.23 32.59
N TYR A 528 -28.89 -24.12 31.60
CA TYR A 528 -30.07 -24.95 31.42
C TYR A 528 -30.28 -25.90 32.60
N ILE A 529 -29.26 -26.65 33.02
CA ILE A 529 -29.35 -27.57 34.16
C ILE A 529 -29.66 -26.79 35.44
N GLU A 530 -29.02 -25.66 35.67
CA GLU A 530 -29.23 -24.82 36.86
C GLU A 530 -30.70 -24.38 37.00
N LYS A 531 -31.39 -24.05 35.90
CA LYS A 531 -32.82 -23.72 35.88
C LYS A 531 -33.72 -24.91 36.27
N TYR A 532 -33.29 -26.15 36.03
CA TYR A 532 -34.07 -27.34 36.35
C TYR A 532 -33.81 -27.88 37.75
N ILE A 533 -32.71 -27.52 38.44
CA ILE A 533 -32.39 -27.99 39.80
C ILE A 533 -33.53 -27.75 40.81
N PRO A 534 -34.20 -26.57 40.86
CA PRO A 534 -35.34 -26.36 41.75
C PRO A 534 -36.48 -27.33 41.47
N HIS A 535 -36.82 -27.57 40.19
CA HIS A 535 -37.90 -28.49 39.80
C HIS A 535 -37.57 -29.94 40.14
N ILE A 536 -36.29 -30.33 40.04
CA ILE A 536 -35.84 -31.65 40.53
C ILE A 536 -36.03 -31.75 42.05
N GLY A 537 -35.68 -30.68 42.76
CA GLY A 537 -35.89 -30.58 44.19
C GLY A 537 -37.39 -30.75 44.62
N ASP A 538 -38.30 -30.10 43.87
CA ASP A 538 -39.76 -30.21 44.09
C ASP A 538 -40.26 -31.62 43.77
N ALA A 539 -39.82 -32.22 42.67
CA ALA A 539 -40.18 -33.59 42.32
C ALA A 539 -39.70 -34.60 43.38
N LEU A 540 -38.43 -34.46 43.84
CA LEU A 540 -37.93 -35.32 44.93
C LEU A 540 -38.68 -35.12 46.24
N GLN A 541 -39.12 -33.90 46.54
CA GLN A 541 -39.97 -33.63 47.73
C GLN A 541 -41.30 -34.37 47.65
N GLN A 542 -41.94 -34.32 46.47
CA GLN A 542 -43.23 -35.02 46.28
C GLN A 542 -43.11 -36.55 46.33
N ILE A 543 -42.08 -37.11 45.68
CA ILE A 543 -41.88 -38.56 45.58
C ILE A 543 -41.42 -39.14 46.89
N LEU A 544 -40.55 -38.47 47.63
CA LEU A 544 -39.93 -38.98 48.86
C LEU A 544 -40.53 -38.42 50.17
N GLY A 545 -41.56 -37.55 50.10
CA GLY A 545 -42.17 -36.91 51.26
C GLY A 545 -41.23 -36.04 52.08
N LEU A 546 -40.28 -35.35 51.42
CA LEU A 546 -39.25 -34.56 52.09
C LEU A 546 -39.80 -33.27 52.70
N SER A 547 -39.29 -32.88 53.86
CA SER A 547 -39.58 -31.57 54.43
C SER A 547 -38.97 -30.44 53.57
N ASN A 548 -39.53 -29.22 53.66
CA ASN A 548 -39.01 -28.05 52.93
C ASN A 548 -37.55 -27.81 53.26
N ALA A 549 -37.07 -28.03 54.46
CA ALA A 549 -35.68 -27.89 54.84
C ALA A 549 -34.76 -28.89 54.08
N ARG A 550 -35.22 -30.17 53.99
CA ARG A 550 -34.49 -31.20 53.23
C ARG A 550 -34.52 -30.93 51.71
N ARG A 551 -35.67 -30.51 51.17
CA ARG A 551 -35.78 -30.09 49.76
C ARG A 551 -34.77 -28.97 49.42
N ASN A 552 -34.70 -27.91 50.25
CA ASN A 552 -33.78 -26.80 50.02
C ASN A 552 -32.31 -27.25 50.10
N LYS A 553 -31.96 -28.10 51.06
CA LYS A 553 -30.65 -28.71 51.16
C LYS A 553 -30.31 -29.55 49.93
N THR A 554 -31.20 -30.34 49.39
CA THR A 554 -31.03 -31.14 48.20
C THR A 554 -30.77 -30.24 46.97
N VAL A 555 -31.52 -29.13 46.84
CA VAL A 555 -31.27 -28.12 45.75
C VAL A 555 -29.88 -27.52 45.88
N GLU A 556 -29.44 -27.19 47.08
CA GLU A 556 -28.08 -26.65 47.32
C GLU A 556 -26.99 -27.68 46.98
N ASP A 557 -27.14 -28.93 47.43
CA ASP A 557 -26.21 -30.02 47.14
C ASP A 557 -26.12 -30.29 45.62
N LEU A 558 -27.24 -30.25 44.89
CA LEU A 558 -27.25 -30.37 43.42
C LEU A 558 -26.53 -29.23 42.72
N LYS A 559 -26.64 -28.00 43.21
CA LYS A 559 -25.87 -26.86 42.68
C LYS A 559 -24.37 -27.05 42.90
N ILE A 560 -23.96 -27.47 44.10
CA ILE A 560 -22.56 -27.79 44.43
C ILE A 560 -22.01 -28.90 43.52
N ILE A 561 -22.82 -29.96 43.30
CA ILE A 561 -22.43 -31.05 42.38
C ILE A 561 -22.25 -30.50 40.95
N LEU A 562 -23.17 -29.65 40.46
CA LEU A 562 -23.05 -29.01 39.13
C LEU A 562 -21.77 -28.20 39.02
N GLU A 563 -21.42 -27.39 40.02
CA GLU A 563 -20.20 -26.61 40.06
C GLU A 563 -18.92 -27.45 40.05
N ARG A 564 -18.93 -28.60 40.79
CA ARG A 564 -17.77 -29.51 40.85
C ARG A 564 -17.57 -30.33 39.59
N THR A 565 -18.65 -30.75 38.92
CA THR A 565 -18.60 -31.64 37.76
C THR A 565 -18.40 -30.89 36.44
N ARG A 566 -18.73 -29.59 36.42
CA ARG A 566 -18.57 -28.72 35.22
C ARG A 566 -17.77 -27.48 35.56
N LYS A 567 -16.52 -27.68 36.03
CA LYS A 567 -15.53 -26.59 36.03
C LYS A 567 -15.14 -26.26 34.58
N LEU A 568 -15.39 -25.01 34.20
CA LEU A 568 -14.96 -24.44 32.90
C LEU A 568 -13.45 -24.27 32.86
#